data_19b6f59cf70db982dcea48388203171b
#
_entry.id   19b6f59cf70db982dcea48388203171b
#
_cell.length_a   1.000
_cell.length_b   1.000
_cell.length_c   1.000
_cell.angle_alpha   90.00
_cell.angle_beta   90.00
_cell.angle_gamma   90.00
#
_symmetry.space_group_name_H-M   'P 1'
#
loop_
_entity.id
_entity.type
_entity.pdbx_description
1 polymer ?
#
loop_
_entity_poly.entity_id
_entity_poly.type
_entity_poly.pdbx_seq_one_letter_code
_entity_poly.pdbx_strand_id
1 'polypeptide(L)'
;MNDRITLTMQDILEKEFKIDARGYRPQEVDKFLDIIIKDYNEYNNIIRNLEKEKRALALENQNLKNEARNLRSSIEAARIGEKEITNVDLLRRISQLEKIILGKEQQ
;
A
#
# COMPACT_ATOMS: atom_id res chain seq x y z
N MET A 1 3.63 -0.55 -19.91
CA MET A 1 4.99 -0.01 -19.74
C MET A 1 5.77 -0.03 -21.06
N ASN A 2 5.75 -1.16 -21.75
CA ASN A 2 6.50 -1.34 -23.00
C ASN A 2 6.03 -0.46 -24.16
N ASP A 3 4.77 -0.05 -24.17
CA ASP A 3 4.20 0.76 -25.26
C ASP A 3 4.77 2.19 -25.30
N ARG A 4 5.33 2.68 -24.18
CA ARG A 4 5.90 4.02 -24.08
C ARG A 4 7.36 4.05 -24.49
N ILE A 5 8.00 2.90 -24.55
CA ILE A 5 9.42 2.76 -24.88
C ILE A 5 9.53 2.22 -26.30
N THR A 6 10.28 2.90 -27.14
CA THR A 6 10.43 2.58 -28.56
C THR A 6 11.44 1.46 -28.79
N LEU A 7 12.55 1.46 -28.05
CA LEU A 7 13.66 0.53 -28.26
C LEU A 7 13.79 -0.46 -27.13
N THR A 8 14.12 -1.70 -27.50
CA THR A 8 14.54 -2.72 -26.51
C THR A 8 16.06 -2.75 -26.45
N MET A 9 16.58 -3.39 -25.40
CA MET A 9 18.02 -3.62 -25.29
C MET A 9 18.55 -4.39 -26.51
N GLN A 10 17.77 -5.34 -27.01
CA GLN A 10 18.14 -6.14 -28.20
C GLN A 10 18.24 -5.25 -29.46
N ASP A 11 17.30 -4.31 -29.62
CA ASP A 11 17.33 -3.38 -30.74
C ASP A 11 18.62 -2.54 -30.76
N ILE A 12 19.09 -2.13 -29.60
CA ILE A 12 20.31 -1.36 -29.46
C ILE A 12 21.53 -2.22 -29.77
N LEU A 13 21.57 -3.44 -29.25
CA LEU A 13 22.68 -4.36 -29.46
C LEU A 13 22.83 -4.81 -30.93
N GLU A 14 21.70 -5.00 -31.61
CA GLU A 14 21.67 -5.50 -32.99
C GLU A 14 21.58 -4.39 -34.03
N LYS A 15 21.61 -3.14 -33.61
CA LYS A 15 21.49 -2.01 -34.53
C LYS A 15 22.65 -1.98 -35.52
N GLU A 16 22.30 -2.03 -36.80
CA GLU A 16 23.23 -1.88 -37.90
C GLU A 16 22.95 -0.57 -38.64
N PHE A 17 23.98 0.17 -38.94
CA PHE A 17 23.90 1.40 -39.71
C PHE A 17 24.41 1.16 -41.12
N LYS A 18 23.78 1.77 -42.10
CA LYS A 18 24.28 1.73 -43.46
C LYS A 18 25.60 2.45 -43.56
N ILE A 19 26.54 1.82 -44.25
CA ILE A 19 27.87 2.35 -44.45
C ILE A 19 27.95 2.96 -45.84
N ASP A 20 28.45 4.15 -45.90
CA ASP A 20 28.68 4.94 -47.11
C ASP A 20 30.17 4.92 -47.42
N ALA A 21 30.59 5.48 -48.58
CA ALA A 21 32.00 5.61 -48.98
C ALA A 21 32.84 6.34 -47.92
N ARG A 22 32.24 7.19 -47.09
CA ARG A 22 32.88 7.95 -45.99
C ARG A 22 32.65 7.36 -44.59
N GLY A 23 32.02 6.17 -44.47
CA GLY A 23 31.69 5.54 -43.22
C GLY A 23 30.21 5.59 -42.92
N TYR A 24 29.81 5.60 -41.62
CA TYR A 24 28.39 5.67 -41.25
C TYR A 24 27.82 7.05 -41.62
N ARG A 25 26.54 7.04 -41.99
CA ARG A 25 25.78 8.28 -42.25
C ARG A 25 25.50 8.99 -40.93
N PRO A 26 26.01 10.21 -40.70
CA PRO A 26 25.81 10.92 -39.42
C PRO A 26 24.33 11.12 -39.08
N GLN A 27 23.52 11.44 -40.09
CA GLN A 27 22.07 11.63 -39.91
C GLN A 27 21.37 10.42 -39.39
N GLU A 28 21.75 9.22 -39.84
CA GLU A 28 21.16 7.97 -39.43
C GLU A 28 21.54 7.64 -37.98
N VAL A 29 22.79 7.87 -37.64
CA VAL A 29 23.28 7.72 -36.26
C VAL A 29 22.59 8.72 -35.33
N ASP A 30 22.48 9.98 -35.74
CA ASP A 30 21.83 11.02 -34.95
C ASP A 30 20.35 10.69 -34.68
N LYS A 31 19.62 10.21 -35.68
CA LYS A 31 18.24 9.77 -35.50
C LYS A 31 18.13 8.66 -34.48
N PHE A 32 19.02 7.70 -34.53
CA PHE A 32 19.03 6.59 -33.58
C PHE A 32 19.33 7.06 -32.18
N LEU A 33 20.31 7.96 -32.03
CA LEU A 33 20.64 8.58 -30.74
C LEU A 33 19.47 9.37 -30.18
N ASP A 34 18.73 10.09 -31.04
CA ASP A 34 17.55 10.84 -30.62
C ASP A 34 16.47 9.92 -30.05
N ILE A 35 16.27 8.75 -30.66
CA ILE A 35 15.34 7.75 -30.15
C ILE A 35 15.79 7.22 -28.79
N ILE A 36 17.08 6.96 -28.62
CA ILE A 36 17.65 6.52 -27.35
C ILE A 36 17.43 7.59 -26.28
N ILE A 37 17.70 8.84 -26.59
CA ILE A 37 17.51 9.95 -25.64
C ILE A 37 16.04 10.06 -25.24
N LYS A 38 15.15 9.96 -26.22
CA LYS A 38 13.71 9.99 -25.96
C LYS A 38 13.28 8.85 -25.04
N ASP A 39 13.79 7.65 -25.27
CA ASP A 39 13.50 6.50 -24.44
C ASP A 39 14.02 6.67 -23.01
N TYR A 40 15.22 7.22 -22.85
CA TYR A 40 15.78 7.53 -21.52
C TYR A 40 14.91 8.54 -20.77
N ASN A 41 14.43 9.56 -21.45
CA ASN A 41 13.53 10.55 -20.85
C ASN A 41 12.21 9.88 -20.41
N GLU A 42 11.67 8.98 -21.22
CA GLU A 42 10.47 8.21 -20.87
C GLU A 42 10.73 7.28 -19.68
N TYR A 43 11.85 6.60 -19.67
CA TYR A 43 12.24 5.77 -18.53
C TYR A 43 12.32 6.58 -17.23
N ASN A 44 12.92 7.75 -17.29
CA ASN A 44 13.02 8.63 -16.12
C ASN A 44 11.64 9.05 -15.63
N ASN A 45 10.72 9.35 -16.53
CA ASN A 45 9.33 9.68 -16.17
C ASN A 45 8.62 8.50 -15.55
N ILE A 46 8.79 7.31 -16.11
CA ILE A 46 8.22 6.07 -15.58
C ILE A 46 8.76 5.80 -14.17
N ILE A 47 10.07 5.94 -13.98
CA ILE A 47 10.72 5.73 -12.69
C ILE A 47 10.16 6.70 -11.64
N ARG A 48 10.04 7.97 -11.98
CA ARG A 48 9.47 8.99 -11.07
C ARG A 48 8.03 8.64 -10.68
N ASN A 49 7.23 8.23 -11.64
CA ASN A 49 5.84 7.83 -11.39
C ASN A 49 5.77 6.58 -10.51
N LEU A 50 6.61 5.59 -10.77
CA LEU A 50 6.68 4.38 -9.96
C LEU A 50 7.14 4.67 -8.53
N GLU A 51 8.12 5.55 -8.35
CA GLU A 51 8.55 5.97 -7.03
C GLU A 51 7.46 6.70 -6.27
N LYS A 52 6.69 7.53 -6.97
CA LYS A 52 5.55 8.25 -6.40
C LYS A 52 4.45 7.28 -5.97
N GLU A 53 4.10 6.33 -6.82
CA GLU A 53 3.14 5.28 -6.50
C GLU A 53 3.61 4.42 -5.32
N LYS A 54 4.88 4.07 -5.32
CA LYS A 54 5.49 3.30 -4.23
C LYS A 54 5.36 4.03 -2.89
N ARG A 55 5.63 5.33 -2.87
CA ARG A 55 5.49 6.15 -1.66
C ARG A 55 4.04 6.24 -1.21
N ALA A 56 3.11 6.42 -2.17
CA ALA A 56 1.69 6.46 -1.89
C ALA A 56 1.19 5.14 -1.30
N LEU A 57 1.62 4.02 -1.89
CA LEU A 57 1.25 2.69 -1.41
C LEU A 57 1.84 2.40 -0.03
N ALA A 58 3.07 2.84 0.23
CA ALA A 58 3.71 2.68 1.54
C ALA A 58 2.95 3.45 2.62
N LEU A 59 2.51 4.67 2.31
CA LEU A 59 1.72 5.49 3.22
C LEU A 59 0.35 4.86 3.48
N GLU A 60 -0.33 4.42 2.42
CA GLU A 60 -1.62 3.74 2.55
C GLU A 60 -1.49 2.47 3.38
N ASN A 61 -0.43 1.70 3.15
CA ASN A 61 -0.15 0.49 3.91
C ASN A 61 0.04 0.78 5.40
N GLN A 62 0.77 1.85 5.71
CA GLN A 62 0.97 2.30 7.08
C GLN A 62 -0.35 2.71 7.73
N ASN A 63 -1.18 3.46 7.00
CA ASN A 63 -2.49 3.90 7.47
C ASN A 63 -3.41 2.71 7.73
N LEU A 64 -3.43 1.75 6.82
CA LEU A 64 -4.24 0.53 6.97
C LEU A 64 -3.79 -0.30 8.17
N LYS A 65 -2.49 -0.41 8.40
CA LYS A 65 -1.95 -1.10 9.58
C LYS A 65 -2.37 -0.40 10.86
N ASN A 66 -2.34 0.92 10.88
CA ASN A 66 -2.77 1.72 12.04
C ASN A 66 -4.27 1.56 12.28
N GLU A 67 -5.09 1.60 11.23
CA GLU A 67 -6.52 1.36 11.33
C GLU A 67 -6.83 -0.03 11.88
N ALA A 68 -6.15 -1.04 11.36
CA ALA A 68 -6.32 -2.42 11.82
C ALA A 68 -5.97 -2.55 13.31
N ARG A 69 -4.88 -1.91 13.73
CA ARG A 69 -4.47 -1.88 15.14
C ARG A 69 -5.51 -1.19 16.02
N ASN A 70 -6.01 -0.04 15.56
CA ASN A 70 -7.02 0.72 16.28
C ASN A 70 -8.33 -0.06 16.39
N LEU A 71 -8.74 -0.73 15.32
CA LEU A 71 -9.93 -1.59 15.33
C LEU A 71 -9.78 -2.76 16.29
N ARG A 72 -8.63 -3.40 16.32
CA ARG A 72 -8.34 -4.48 17.27
C ARG A 72 -8.41 -3.99 18.69
N SER A 73 -7.83 -2.82 18.97
CA SER A 73 -7.88 -2.20 20.29
C SER A 73 -9.32 -1.86 20.70
N SER A 74 -10.12 -1.35 19.77
CA SER A 74 -11.52 -1.04 20.00
C SER A 74 -12.35 -2.30 20.29
N ILE A 75 -12.11 -3.36 19.55
CA ILE A 75 -12.79 -4.65 19.75
C ILE A 75 -12.43 -5.21 21.13
N GLU A 76 -11.17 -5.16 21.50
CA GLU A 76 -10.71 -5.67 22.80
C GLU A 76 -11.31 -4.85 23.95
N ALA A 77 -11.32 -3.53 23.80
CA ALA A 77 -11.95 -2.63 24.78
C ALA A 77 -13.46 -2.93 24.93
N ALA A 78 -14.14 -3.16 23.82
CA ALA A 78 -15.57 -3.53 23.84
C ALA A 78 -15.81 -4.87 24.54
N ARG A 79 -14.97 -5.86 24.31
CA ARG A 79 -15.04 -7.16 24.98
C ARG A 79 -14.86 -7.04 26.50
N ILE A 80 -13.87 -6.27 26.91
CA ILE A 80 -13.60 -6.02 28.32
C ILE A 80 -14.78 -5.29 28.95
N GLY A 81 -15.30 -4.26 28.28
CA GLY A 81 -16.46 -3.51 28.72
C GLY A 81 -17.70 -4.37 28.88
N GLU A 82 -17.97 -5.25 27.93
CA GLU A 82 -19.10 -6.19 28.02
C GLU A 82 -18.96 -7.16 29.20
N LYS A 83 -17.77 -7.72 29.38
CA LYS A 83 -17.50 -8.60 30.53
C LYS A 83 -17.68 -7.88 31.85
N GLU A 84 -17.19 -6.67 31.99
CA GLU A 84 -17.34 -5.87 33.20
C GLU A 84 -18.80 -5.55 33.48
N ILE A 85 -19.56 -5.14 32.48
CA ILE A 85 -20.99 -4.84 32.59
C ILE A 85 -21.74 -6.10 33.02
N THR A 86 -21.46 -7.24 32.42
CA THR A 86 -22.08 -8.51 32.75
C THR A 86 -21.79 -8.93 34.18
N ASN A 87 -20.56 -8.80 34.64
CA ASN A 87 -20.17 -9.12 36.00
C ASN A 87 -20.84 -8.23 37.03
N VAL A 88 -20.90 -6.91 36.76
CA VAL A 88 -21.58 -5.95 37.62
C VAL A 88 -23.07 -6.24 37.70
N ASP A 89 -23.68 -6.59 36.57
CA ASP A 89 -25.09 -6.96 36.49
C ASP A 89 -25.38 -8.17 37.34
N LEU A 90 -24.56 -9.23 37.24
CA LEU A 90 -24.67 -10.43 38.03
C LEU A 90 -24.55 -10.14 39.53
N LEU A 91 -23.59 -9.34 39.92
CA LEU A 91 -23.40 -8.94 41.31
C LEU A 91 -24.60 -8.17 41.84
N ARG A 92 -25.18 -7.30 41.07
CA ARG A 92 -26.42 -6.57 41.43
C ARG A 92 -27.59 -7.53 41.66
N ARG A 93 -27.77 -8.49 40.77
CA ARG A 93 -28.81 -9.47 40.87
C ARG A 93 -28.66 -10.33 42.14
N ILE A 94 -27.44 -10.74 42.42
CA ILE A 94 -27.11 -11.51 43.64
C ILE A 94 -27.42 -10.68 44.88
N SER A 95 -27.00 -9.41 44.89
CA SER A 95 -27.28 -8.53 46.03
C SER A 95 -28.78 -8.30 46.26
N GLN A 96 -29.54 -8.14 45.19
CA GLN A 96 -31.00 -7.99 45.25
C GLN A 96 -31.65 -9.25 45.79
N LEU A 97 -31.23 -10.43 45.36
CA LEU A 97 -31.73 -11.70 45.88
C LEU A 97 -31.43 -11.89 47.35
N GLU A 98 -30.25 -11.54 47.79
CA GLU A 98 -29.85 -11.58 49.22
C GLU A 98 -30.72 -10.66 50.07
N LYS A 99 -31.02 -9.47 49.61
CA LYS A 99 -31.91 -8.53 50.30
C LYS A 99 -33.33 -9.08 50.43
N ILE A 100 -33.83 -9.71 49.40
CA ILE A 100 -35.16 -10.32 49.40
C ILE A 100 -35.19 -11.45 50.41
N ILE A 101 -34.18 -12.31 50.43
CA ILE A 101 -34.09 -13.43 51.35
C ILE A 101 -34.02 -12.94 52.79
N LEU A 102 -33.15 -11.99 53.07
CA LEU A 102 -33.01 -11.38 54.41
C LEU A 102 -34.28 -10.68 54.85
N GLY A 103 -34.95 -9.97 53.91
CA GLY A 103 -36.24 -9.35 54.19
C GLY A 103 -37.32 -10.33 54.57
N LYS A 104 -37.35 -11.48 53.94
CA LYS A 104 -38.30 -12.55 54.30
C LYS A 104 -38.00 -13.20 55.64
N GLU A 105 -36.73 -13.38 55.96
CA GLU A 105 -36.33 -13.95 57.26
C GLU A 105 -36.63 -13.03 58.43
N GLN A 106 -36.62 -11.72 58.19
CA GLN A 106 -36.92 -10.72 59.23
C GLN A 106 -38.45 -10.56 59.48
N GLN A 107 -39.28 -11.09 58.62
CA GLN A 107 -40.72 -11.07 58.78
C GLN A 107 -41.22 -12.31 59.49
#